data_584f6c0c00cc857cff6d658fa35590a8
#
_entry.id   584f6c0c00cc857cff6d658fa35590a8
#
_cell.length_a   1.000
_cell.length_b   1.000
_cell.length_c   1.000
_cell.angle_alpha   90.00
_cell.angle_beta   90.00
_cell.angle_gamma   90.00
#
_symmetry.space_group_name_H-M   'P 1'
#
loop_
_entity.id
_entity.type
_entity.pdbx_description
1 polymer ?
#
loop_
_entity_poly.entity_id
_entity_poly.type
_entity_poly.pdbx_seq_one_letter_code
_entity_poly.pdbx_strand_id
1 'polypeptide(L)'
;MRAHQYWVYMVTNKGNTVLYIGVTNDIEQRLFDHRVGTDPDSFAWRYQCWKLVYLEEFNDIKEAIAREKQLKNWKGEWKDALIAKENPEWRDLSADWDYSSWYDPNDPPPGYYQQNIKENWGGPERDAGSSPA
;
A
#
# COMPACT_ATOMS: atom_id res chain seq x y z
N MET A 1 -24.31 -8.62 1.08
CA MET A 1 -23.60 -7.40 0.70
C MET A 1 -22.96 -6.79 1.91
N ARG A 2 -21.73 -6.43 1.78
CA ARG A 2 -21.05 -5.77 2.88
C ARG A 2 -21.11 -4.28 2.73
N ALA A 3 -21.90 -3.67 3.55
CA ALA A 3 -21.92 -2.23 3.63
C ALA A 3 -20.95 -1.83 4.71
N HIS A 4 -20.36 -0.66 4.63
CA HIS A 4 -19.61 -0.08 5.74
C HIS A 4 -18.41 -0.91 6.17
N GLN A 5 -17.57 -1.27 5.22
CA GLN A 5 -16.31 -1.90 5.53
C GLN A 5 -15.20 -1.00 5.00
N TYR A 6 -14.29 -0.60 5.88
CA TYR A 6 -13.23 0.33 5.55
C TYR A 6 -11.91 -0.20 6.08
N TRP A 7 -10.82 0.19 5.43
CA TRP A 7 -9.50 -0.32 5.74
C TRP A 7 -8.52 0.81 5.86
N VAL A 8 -7.70 0.77 6.90
CA VAL A 8 -6.48 1.56 6.96
C VAL A 8 -5.35 0.61 6.61
N TYR A 9 -4.49 1.02 5.70
CA TYR A 9 -3.46 0.14 5.20
C TYR A 9 -2.14 0.86 5.08
N MET A 10 -1.06 0.09 5.12
CA MET A 10 0.26 0.62 4.86
C MET A 10 0.92 -0.23 3.79
N VAL A 11 1.46 0.44 2.77
CA VAL A 11 2.20 -0.22 1.70
C VAL A 11 3.61 0.34 1.67
N THR A 12 4.54 -0.49 1.23
CA THR A 12 5.94 -0.11 1.15
C THR A 12 6.51 -0.64 -0.15
N ASN A 13 7.68 -0.14 -0.52
CA ASN A 13 8.39 -0.62 -1.70
C ASN A 13 9.13 -1.91 -1.36
N LYS A 14 9.71 -2.55 -2.37
CA LYS A 14 10.39 -3.83 -2.20
C LYS A 14 11.47 -3.78 -1.13
N GLY A 15 12.19 -2.67 -1.05
CA GLY A 15 13.30 -2.53 -0.10
C GLY A 15 12.90 -2.02 1.27
N ASN A 16 11.60 -1.83 1.51
CA ASN A 16 11.08 -1.32 2.78
C ASN A 16 11.64 0.06 3.15
N THR A 17 11.91 0.89 2.14
CA THR A 17 12.54 2.18 2.37
C THR A 17 11.56 3.34 2.36
N VAL A 18 10.34 3.12 1.82
CA VAL A 18 9.30 4.15 1.77
C VAL A 18 8.00 3.54 2.23
N LEU A 19 7.26 4.27 3.05
CA LEU A 19 6.00 3.79 3.60
C LEU A 19 4.88 4.75 3.25
N TYR A 20 3.78 4.22 2.75
CA TYR A 20 2.58 4.98 2.43
C TYR A 20 1.41 4.47 3.25
N ILE A 21 0.62 5.40 3.80
CA ILE A 21 -0.55 5.07 4.61
C ILE A 21 -1.78 5.61 3.91
N GLY A 22 -2.83 4.79 3.81
CA GLY A 22 -4.05 5.20 3.18
C GLY A 22 -5.27 4.60 3.84
N VAL A 23 -6.44 5.08 3.42
CA VAL A 23 -7.72 4.55 3.84
C VAL A 23 -8.54 4.28 2.60
N THR A 24 -9.30 3.18 2.61
CA THR A 24 -10.10 2.80 1.44
C THR A 24 -11.29 1.96 1.89
N ASN A 25 -12.32 1.93 1.06
CA ASN A 25 -13.45 1.01 1.27
C ASN A 25 -13.30 -0.25 0.40
N ASP A 26 -12.23 -0.35 -0.37
CA ASP A 26 -11.99 -1.52 -1.23
C ASP A 26 -10.49 -1.71 -1.35
N ILE A 27 -9.95 -2.54 -0.47
CA ILE A 27 -8.49 -2.69 -0.40
C ILE A 27 -7.93 -3.39 -1.63
N GLU A 28 -8.65 -4.34 -2.19
CA GLU A 28 -8.16 -5.03 -3.38
C GLU A 28 -8.07 -4.08 -4.57
N GLN A 29 -9.11 -3.27 -4.78
CA GLN A 29 -9.09 -2.31 -5.86
C GLN A 29 -7.98 -1.28 -5.66
N ARG A 30 -7.80 -0.83 -4.44
CA ARG A 30 -6.78 0.19 -4.16
C ARG A 30 -5.38 -0.36 -4.39
N LEU A 31 -5.12 -1.58 -4.00
CA LEU A 31 -3.82 -2.20 -4.24
C LEU A 31 -3.58 -2.40 -5.72
N PHE A 32 -4.62 -2.80 -6.44
CA PHE A 32 -4.51 -2.93 -7.90
C PHE A 32 -4.17 -1.58 -8.53
N ASP A 33 -4.86 -0.53 -8.11
CA ASP A 33 -4.61 0.81 -8.65
C ASP A 33 -3.16 1.24 -8.42
N HIS A 34 -2.63 0.95 -7.24
CA HIS A 34 -1.24 1.29 -6.95
C HIS A 34 -0.27 0.52 -7.84
N ARG A 35 -0.57 -0.75 -8.10
CA ARG A 35 0.33 -1.60 -8.88
C ARG A 35 0.35 -1.24 -10.35
N VAL A 36 -0.78 -0.83 -10.91
CA VAL A 36 -0.85 -0.57 -12.35
C VAL A 36 -0.67 0.90 -12.71
N GLY A 37 -0.55 1.75 -11.70
CA GLY A 37 -0.30 3.17 -11.95
C GLY A 37 -1.50 3.91 -12.47
N THR A 38 -2.69 3.60 -11.96
CA THR A 38 -3.90 4.31 -12.35
C THR A 38 -3.73 5.80 -12.14
N ASP A 39 -3.03 6.18 -11.09
CA ASP A 39 -2.67 7.58 -10.85
C ASP A 39 -1.15 7.68 -10.83
N PRO A 40 -0.52 7.99 -11.99
CA PRO A 40 0.94 8.03 -12.06
C PRO A 40 1.58 9.14 -11.24
N ASP A 41 0.78 10.11 -10.78
CA ASP A 41 1.29 11.16 -9.92
C ASP A 41 1.21 10.79 -8.45
N SER A 42 0.63 9.67 -8.12
CA SER A 42 0.47 9.27 -6.73
C SER A 42 1.82 8.93 -6.11
N PHE A 43 1.93 9.17 -4.82
CA PHE A 43 3.13 8.82 -4.07
C PHE A 43 3.41 7.33 -4.16
N ALA A 44 2.37 6.52 -4.00
CA ALA A 44 2.54 5.07 -4.00
C ALA A 44 3.12 4.56 -5.31
N TRP A 45 2.66 5.12 -6.44
CA TRP A 45 3.20 4.72 -7.74
C TRP A 45 4.63 5.20 -7.93
N ARG A 46 4.89 6.44 -7.58
CA ARG A 46 6.21 7.03 -7.79
C ARG A 46 7.29 6.26 -7.04
N TYR A 47 6.99 5.78 -5.86
CA TYR A 47 7.96 5.04 -5.04
C TYR A 47 7.70 3.54 -5.03
N GLN A 48 6.78 3.07 -5.88
CA GLN A 48 6.53 1.64 -6.06
C GLN A 48 6.14 0.95 -4.76
N CYS A 49 5.23 1.57 -4.02
CA CYS A 49 4.76 1.02 -2.76
C CYS A 49 3.61 0.05 -3.03
N TRP A 50 3.95 -1.17 -3.37
CA TRP A 50 2.97 -2.19 -3.74
C TRP A 50 2.90 -3.33 -2.74
N LYS A 51 3.79 -3.38 -1.79
CA LYS A 51 3.84 -4.45 -0.81
C LYS A 51 3.00 -4.05 0.39
N LEU A 52 1.93 -4.79 0.64
CA LEU A 52 1.01 -4.50 1.74
C LEU A 52 1.58 -5.08 3.02
N VAL A 53 1.92 -4.24 3.99
CA VAL A 53 2.55 -4.72 5.21
C VAL A 53 1.70 -4.51 6.45
N TYR A 54 0.61 -3.76 6.35
CA TYR A 54 -0.27 -3.54 7.50
C TYR A 54 -1.70 -3.30 7.02
N LEU A 55 -2.66 -3.83 7.75
CA LEU A 55 -4.07 -3.73 7.38
C LEU A 55 -4.91 -3.74 8.65
N GLU A 56 -5.83 -2.77 8.75
CA GLU A 56 -6.71 -2.68 9.89
C GLU A 56 -8.12 -2.36 9.39
N GLU A 57 -9.11 -3.11 9.85
CA GLU A 57 -10.47 -2.99 9.36
C GLU A 57 -11.34 -2.16 10.30
N PHE A 58 -12.25 -1.38 9.71
CA PHE A 58 -13.19 -0.55 10.45
C PHE A 58 -14.59 -0.66 9.83
N ASN A 59 -15.60 -0.50 10.67
CA ASN A 59 -16.99 -0.47 10.20
C ASN A 59 -17.48 0.96 9.95
N ASP A 60 -16.75 1.95 10.45
CA ASP A 60 -17.16 3.35 10.38
C ASP A 60 -16.06 4.14 9.68
N ILE A 61 -16.46 4.87 8.62
CA ILE A 61 -15.51 5.66 7.86
C ILE A 61 -14.83 6.73 8.72
N LYS A 62 -15.54 7.30 9.67
CA LYS A 62 -14.97 8.33 10.52
C LYS A 62 -13.86 7.77 11.41
N GLU A 63 -14.05 6.55 11.91
CA GLU A 63 -13.02 5.91 12.71
C GLU A 63 -11.81 5.56 11.87
N ALA A 64 -12.05 5.09 10.65
CA ALA A 64 -10.94 4.75 9.74
C ALA A 64 -10.13 5.99 9.41
N ILE A 65 -10.78 7.10 9.09
CA ILE A 65 -10.08 8.33 8.77
C ILE A 65 -9.30 8.84 9.98
N ALA A 66 -9.89 8.77 11.16
CA ALA A 66 -9.22 9.21 12.37
C ALA A 66 -7.96 8.38 12.62
N ARG A 67 -8.05 7.07 12.40
CA ARG A 67 -6.89 6.19 12.56
C ARG A 67 -5.81 6.51 11.56
N GLU A 68 -6.18 6.72 10.31
CA GLU A 68 -5.21 7.07 9.29
C GLU A 68 -4.46 8.34 9.67
N LYS A 69 -5.19 9.37 10.10
CA LYS A 69 -4.55 10.62 10.49
C LYS A 69 -3.66 10.43 11.71
N GLN A 70 -4.09 9.64 12.66
CA GLN A 70 -3.27 9.34 13.83
C GLN A 70 -1.96 8.70 13.42
N LEU A 71 -2.03 7.67 12.57
CA LEU A 71 -0.83 6.96 12.15
C LEU A 71 0.10 7.84 11.33
N LYS A 72 -0.46 8.73 10.54
CA LYS A 72 0.35 9.64 9.74
C LYS A 72 1.14 10.60 10.62
N ASN A 73 0.66 10.89 11.81
CA ASN A 73 1.34 11.79 12.74
C ASN A 73 2.37 11.08 13.62
N TRP A 74 2.40 9.75 13.60
CA TRP A 74 3.35 9.00 14.40
C TRP A 74 4.75 9.12 13.82
N LYS A 75 5.75 8.98 14.71
CA LYS A 75 7.14 8.86 14.27
C LYS A 75 7.31 7.58 13.47
N GLY A 76 8.28 7.58 12.57
CA GLY A 76 8.53 6.41 11.72
C GLY A 76 8.77 5.15 12.52
N GLU A 77 9.54 5.25 13.59
CA GLU A 77 9.84 4.08 14.41
C GLU A 77 8.60 3.51 15.08
N TRP A 78 7.61 4.34 15.38
CA TRP A 78 6.36 3.86 15.94
C TRP A 78 5.55 3.10 14.90
N LYS A 79 5.55 3.58 13.65
CA LYS A 79 4.89 2.88 12.56
C LYS A 79 5.55 1.54 12.30
N ASP A 80 6.88 1.53 12.32
CA ASP A 80 7.62 0.30 12.12
C ASP A 80 7.31 -0.73 13.21
N ALA A 81 7.22 -0.27 14.44
CA ALA A 81 6.89 -1.16 15.56
C ALA A 81 5.48 -1.72 15.43
N LEU A 82 4.55 -0.89 14.98
CA LEU A 82 3.18 -1.36 14.78
C LEU A 82 3.12 -2.44 13.70
N ILE A 83 3.82 -2.24 12.61
CA ILE A 83 3.89 -3.24 11.56
C ILE A 83 4.51 -4.52 12.09
N ALA A 84 5.62 -4.41 12.78
CA ALA A 84 6.35 -5.58 13.25
C ALA A 84 5.57 -6.39 14.26
N LYS A 85 4.66 -5.75 14.99
CA LYS A 85 3.85 -6.45 15.98
C LYS A 85 3.01 -7.55 15.34
N GLU A 86 2.45 -7.28 14.16
CA GLU A 86 1.59 -8.21 13.45
C GLU A 86 2.31 -8.91 12.31
N ASN A 87 3.34 -8.28 11.77
CA ASN A 87 4.03 -8.74 10.57
C ASN A 87 5.52 -8.46 10.71
N PRO A 88 6.19 -9.20 11.61
CA PRO A 88 7.59 -8.90 11.94
C PRO A 88 8.55 -9.01 10.76
N GLU A 89 8.21 -9.79 9.75
CA GLU A 89 9.07 -9.96 8.59
C GLU A 89 8.73 -9.01 7.45
N TRP A 90 7.72 -8.16 7.64
CA TRP A 90 7.28 -7.22 6.61
C TRP A 90 6.94 -7.94 5.29
N ARG A 91 6.24 -9.06 5.43
CA ARG A 91 5.82 -9.80 4.25
C ARG A 91 4.66 -9.09 3.57
N ASP A 92 4.55 -9.32 2.27
CA ASP A 92 3.44 -8.76 1.50
C ASP A 92 2.18 -9.54 1.82
N LEU A 93 1.27 -8.93 2.56
CA LEU A 93 0.02 -9.57 2.97
C LEU A 93 -0.90 -9.82 1.77
N SER A 94 -0.62 -9.18 0.63
CA SER A 94 -1.42 -9.36 -0.57
C SER A 94 -0.74 -10.26 -1.60
N ALA A 95 0.27 -11.01 -1.19
CA ALA A 95 1.06 -11.80 -2.13
C ALA A 95 0.23 -12.85 -2.85
N ASP A 96 -0.81 -13.36 -2.20
CA ASP A 96 -1.65 -14.40 -2.80
C ASP A 96 -2.85 -13.85 -3.56
N TRP A 97 -3.02 -12.53 -3.61
CA TRP A 97 -4.16 -11.94 -4.28
C TRP A 97 -3.96 -12.01 -5.79
N ASP A 98 -4.98 -12.48 -6.49
CA ASP A 98 -4.92 -12.73 -7.93
C ASP A 98 -5.76 -11.70 -8.66
N TYR A 99 -5.10 -10.86 -9.45
CA TYR A 99 -5.79 -9.83 -10.24
C TYR A 99 -5.94 -10.22 -11.70
N SER A 100 -5.67 -11.47 -12.06
CA SER A 100 -5.66 -11.87 -13.47
C SER A 100 -7.00 -11.68 -14.15
N SER A 101 -8.10 -11.69 -13.41
CA SER A 101 -9.42 -11.47 -13.98
C SER A 101 -9.79 -10.00 -14.10
N TRP A 102 -8.91 -9.10 -13.68
CA TRP A 102 -9.20 -7.67 -13.64
C TRP A 102 -8.79 -6.95 -14.91
N TYR A 103 -8.10 -7.63 -15.80
CA TYR A 103 -7.66 -7.02 -17.05
C TYR A 103 -7.44 -8.11 -18.09
N ASP A 104 -7.36 -7.68 -19.37
CA ASP A 104 -7.09 -8.58 -20.47
C ASP A 104 -5.59 -8.89 -20.51
N PRO A 105 -5.19 -10.16 -20.39
CA PRO A 105 -3.76 -10.50 -20.43
C PRO A 105 -3.07 -10.05 -21.72
N ASN A 106 -3.84 -9.89 -22.80
CA ASN A 106 -3.27 -9.44 -24.07
C ASN A 106 -3.20 -7.93 -24.17
N ASP A 107 -3.78 -7.22 -23.20
CA ASP A 107 -3.81 -5.77 -23.18
C ASP A 107 -3.69 -5.31 -21.73
N PRO A 108 -2.55 -5.52 -21.10
CA PRO A 108 -2.40 -5.20 -19.68
C PRO A 108 -2.44 -3.69 -19.46
N PRO A 109 -2.79 -3.27 -18.24
CA PRO A 109 -2.88 -1.85 -17.93
C PRO A 109 -1.53 -1.16 -18.05
N PRO A 110 -1.53 0.16 -18.23
CA PRO A 110 -0.31 0.90 -18.56
C PRO A 110 0.87 0.68 -17.62
N GLY A 111 0.61 0.48 -16.34
CA GLY A 111 1.69 0.32 -15.37
C GLY A 111 2.24 -1.08 -15.25
N TYR A 112 1.66 -2.02 -15.95
CA TYR A 112 1.98 -3.43 -15.74
C TYR A 112 3.45 -3.76 -16.01
N TYR A 113 3.93 -3.36 -17.15
CA TYR A 113 5.31 -3.68 -17.52
C TYR A 113 6.33 -2.93 -16.68
N GLN A 114 5.98 -1.71 -16.29
CA GLN A 114 6.88 -0.95 -15.45
C GLN A 114 7.03 -1.55 -14.07
N GLN A 115 5.96 -2.12 -13.55
CA GLN A 115 6.04 -2.82 -12.29
C GLN A 115 7.02 -3.99 -12.37
N ASN A 116 6.93 -4.77 -13.43
CA ASN A 116 7.80 -5.92 -13.61
C ASN A 116 9.26 -5.51 -13.79
N ILE A 117 9.49 -4.41 -14.49
CA ILE A 117 10.85 -3.92 -14.70
C ILE A 117 11.44 -3.39 -13.39
N LYS A 118 10.64 -2.66 -12.62
CA LYS A 118 11.13 -2.00 -11.42
C LYS A 118 11.15 -2.89 -10.19
N GLU A 119 10.79 -4.12 -10.36
CA GLU A 119 10.70 -5.05 -9.25
C GLU A 119 11.98 -5.16 -8.44
N ASN A 120 13.11 -4.99 -9.11
CA ASN A 120 14.43 -5.13 -8.48
C ASN A 120 14.99 -3.82 -7.95
N TRP A 121 14.27 -2.72 -8.13
CA TRP A 121 14.73 -1.42 -7.66
C TRP A 121 14.30 -1.22 -6.23
N GLY A 122 15.24 -0.84 -5.37
CA GLY A 122 14.95 -0.72 -3.95
C GLY A 122 14.25 0.54 -3.53
N GLY A 123 14.16 1.51 -4.42
CA GLY A 123 13.54 2.78 -4.09
C GLY A 123 14.46 3.68 -3.29
N PRO A 124 13.96 4.85 -2.93
CA PRO A 124 14.76 5.81 -2.14
C PRO A 124 14.89 5.36 -0.70
N GLU A 125 15.86 5.93 -0.01
CA GLU A 125 16.04 5.65 1.40
C GLU A 125 14.88 6.21 2.20
N ARG A 126 14.44 5.46 3.19
CA ARG A 126 13.32 5.90 4.01
C ARG A 126 13.63 7.14 4.83
N ASP A 127 14.80 7.18 5.40
CA ASP A 127 15.16 8.30 6.23
C ASP A 127 15.37 9.57 5.43
N ALA A 128 15.58 9.43 4.16
CA ALA A 128 15.66 10.60 3.33
C ALA A 128 14.31 11.15 3.03
N GLY A 129 13.30 10.40 3.26
CA GLY A 129 12.18 10.96 2.98
C GLY A 129 11.03 10.61 3.57
N SER A 130 11.20 9.62 3.95
CA SER A 130 10.33 9.21 4.64
C SER A 130 8.95 8.96 4.28
N SER A 131 8.21 8.73 5.18
CA SER A 131 6.81 8.43 5.09
C SER A 131 6.05 9.66 4.62
N PRO A 132 5.04 9.51 3.80
CA PRO A 132 4.22 10.62 3.38
C PRO A 132 3.32 11.12 4.49
N ALA A 133 3.39 10.51 5.57
CA ALA A 133 2.51 10.89 6.64
C ALA A 133 2.94 12.14 7.29
#